data_0605e325e4d6349a42ad7d26308deb58
#
_entry.id   0605e325e4d6349a42ad7d26308deb58
#
_cell.length_a   1.000
_cell.length_b   1.000
_cell.length_c   1.000
_cell.angle_alpha   90.00
_cell.angle_beta   90.00
_cell.angle_gamma   90.00
#
_symmetry.space_group_name_H-M   'P 1'
#
loop_
_entity.id
_entity.type
_entity.pdbx_description
1 polymer ?
#
loop_
_entity_poly.entity_id
_entity_poly.type
_entity_poly.pdbx_seq_one_letter_code
_entity_poly.pdbx_strand_id
1 'polypeptide(L)'
;MSGDLFSLAPLSKESKLPLYHQLADQLREAVRRGAFGVHEPIPRELDIARSLRVSRSVVRQAILQLVQEGYLRRVPGRGTFAQNSPLEYDLLGFYNFKKEVERQNQTLTIRLVAFEMLPVDPLNEALFGVGPDDQICGIWRTLLVGGNPVLLERTTVPASRVPGLAEGDVREGGFFDLFTGYGMQLARARRYMEPRLADAFESQELELRPGTPVLVVD
;
A
#
# COMPACT_ATOMS: atom_id res chain seq x y z
N MET A 1 13.09 29.67 -13.65
CA MET A 1 13.14 29.86 -12.18
C MET A 1 13.35 28.49 -11.56
N SER A 2 14.60 28.05 -11.44
CA SER A 2 14.99 26.76 -10.82
C SER A 2 15.30 27.02 -9.36
N GLY A 3 14.26 27.17 -8.56
CA GLY A 3 14.39 27.46 -7.13
C GLY A 3 14.14 26.22 -6.31
N ASP A 4 15.10 25.84 -5.51
CA ASP A 4 15.01 25.14 -4.20
C ASP A 4 14.18 23.86 -4.02
N LEU A 5 13.77 23.17 -5.05
CA LEU A 5 13.04 21.91 -4.96
C LEU A 5 13.91 20.69 -4.58
N PHE A 6 15.23 20.88 -4.49
CA PHE A 6 16.16 19.77 -4.30
C PHE A 6 17.18 20.06 -3.21
N SER A 7 16.70 20.29 -1.98
CA SER A 7 17.59 20.41 -0.82
C SER A 7 17.92 19.02 -0.27
N LEU A 8 18.85 18.31 -0.92
CA LEU A 8 19.48 17.15 -0.31
C LEU A 8 20.54 17.63 0.68
N ALA A 9 20.53 17.03 1.87
CA ALA A 9 21.56 17.32 2.87
C ALA A 9 22.92 16.74 2.46
N PRO A 10 24.04 17.34 2.88
CA PRO A 10 25.35 16.77 2.66
C PRO A 10 25.46 15.34 3.19
N LEU A 11 26.13 14.46 2.43
CA LEU A 11 26.36 13.08 2.85
C LEU A 11 27.59 12.98 3.75
N SER A 12 27.50 12.22 4.83
CA SER A 12 28.60 12.04 5.78
C SER A 12 29.50 10.88 5.37
N LYS A 13 30.78 11.15 5.15
CA LYS A 13 31.82 10.14 4.92
C LYS A 13 32.26 9.43 6.21
N GLU A 14 31.94 10.01 7.36
CA GLU A 14 32.31 9.48 8.69
C GLU A 14 31.23 8.50 9.20
N SER A 15 30.06 8.49 8.60
CA SER A 15 29.00 7.55 8.93
C SER A 15 29.39 6.12 8.54
N LYS A 16 29.00 5.15 9.37
CA LYS A 16 29.11 3.72 9.04
C LYS A 16 28.19 3.31 7.87
N LEU A 17 27.20 4.13 7.55
CA LEU A 17 26.28 3.88 6.45
C LEU A 17 26.90 4.31 5.11
N PRO A 18 27.00 3.43 4.10
CA PRO A 18 27.55 3.78 2.79
C PRO A 18 26.86 5.00 2.17
N LEU A 19 27.59 5.83 1.44
CA LEU A 19 27.06 7.08 0.85
C LEU A 19 25.86 6.85 -0.06
N TYR A 20 25.82 5.73 -0.80
CA TYR A 20 24.70 5.44 -1.67
C TYR A 20 23.43 5.10 -0.89
N HIS A 21 23.52 4.48 0.29
CA HIS A 21 22.38 4.27 1.17
C HIS A 21 21.84 5.58 1.73
N GLN A 22 22.73 6.46 2.22
CA GLN A 22 22.34 7.78 2.72
C GLN A 22 21.61 8.58 1.63
N LEU A 23 22.11 8.52 0.39
CA LEU A 23 21.50 9.18 -0.75
C LEU A 23 20.15 8.53 -1.12
N ALA A 24 20.08 7.22 -1.11
CA ALA A 24 18.82 6.51 -1.37
C ALA A 24 17.74 6.89 -0.35
N ASP A 25 18.08 6.98 0.94
CA ASP A 25 17.16 7.40 1.99
C ASP A 25 16.66 8.84 1.77
N GLN A 26 17.54 9.77 1.44
CA GLN A 26 17.14 11.16 1.15
C GLN A 26 16.26 11.28 -0.09
N LEU A 27 16.59 10.56 -1.17
CA LEU A 27 15.78 10.54 -2.40
C LEU A 27 14.42 9.88 -2.17
N ARG A 28 14.38 8.79 -1.39
CA ARG A 28 13.15 8.12 -1.01
C ARG A 28 12.22 9.07 -0.28
N GLU A 29 12.74 9.78 0.69
CA GLU A 29 11.99 10.77 1.45
C GLU A 29 11.52 11.95 0.58
N ALA A 30 12.33 12.38 -0.39
CA ALA A 30 11.95 13.41 -1.35
C ALA A 30 10.80 12.94 -2.27
N VAL A 31 10.84 11.68 -2.74
CA VAL A 31 9.74 11.07 -3.52
C VAL A 31 8.46 11.00 -2.67
N ARG A 32 8.55 10.54 -1.42
CA ARG A 32 7.41 10.45 -0.49
C ARG A 32 6.73 11.79 -0.25
N ARG A 33 7.53 12.85 -0.09
CA ARG A 33 7.01 14.21 0.10
C ARG A 33 6.48 14.86 -1.17
N GLY A 34 6.52 14.15 -2.30
CA GLY A 34 6.06 14.69 -3.59
C GLY A 34 6.98 15.78 -4.17
N ALA A 35 8.25 15.80 -3.78
CA ALA A 35 9.21 16.79 -4.28
C ALA A 35 9.47 16.65 -5.79
N PHE A 36 9.06 15.54 -6.39
CA PHE A 36 9.16 15.28 -7.82
C PHE A 36 7.78 15.06 -8.42
N GLY A 37 7.43 15.83 -9.46
CA GLY A 37 6.20 15.60 -10.20
C GLY A 37 6.20 14.22 -10.88
N VAL A 38 5.05 13.54 -10.93
CA VAL A 38 4.90 12.20 -11.53
C VAL A 38 5.33 12.15 -12.99
N HIS A 39 5.25 13.27 -13.69
CA HIS A 39 5.60 13.41 -15.11
C HIS A 39 6.92 14.13 -15.35
N GLU A 40 7.60 14.59 -14.31
CA GLU A 40 8.86 15.29 -14.38
C GLU A 40 10.01 14.34 -14.03
N PRO A 41 11.10 14.31 -14.83
CA PRO A 41 12.25 13.51 -14.46
C PRO A 41 12.95 14.11 -13.23
N ILE A 42 13.45 13.25 -12.35
CA ILE A 42 14.36 13.70 -11.29
C ILE A 42 15.64 14.27 -11.92
N PRO A 43 16.41 15.11 -11.22
CA PRO A 43 17.66 15.64 -11.72
C PRO A 43 18.60 14.53 -12.23
N ARG A 44 19.40 14.85 -13.23
CA ARG A 44 20.30 13.88 -13.84
C ARG A 44 21.37 13.41 -12.84
N GLU A 45 21.80 12.16 -12.98
CA GLU A 45 22.85 11.57 -12.12
C GLU A 45 24.08 12.48 -11.97
N LEU A 46 24.45 13.18 -13.04
CA LEU A 46 25.59 14.09 -13.04
C LEU A 46 25.34 15.35 -12.20
N ASP A 47 24.13 15.87 -12.23
CA ASP A 47 23.76 17.09 -11.49
C ASP A 47 23.67 16.79 -9.98
N ILE A 48 23.09 15.65 -9.61
CA ILE A 48 23.10 15.16 -8.24
C ILE A 48 24.52 14.93 -7.72
N ALA A 49 25.37 14.28 -8.52
CA ALA A 49 26.75 14.00 -8.16
C ALA A 49 27.56 15.28 -7.90
N ARG A 50 27.37 16.31 -8.74
CA ARG A 50 28.00 17.61 -8.59
C ARG A 50 27.50 18.35 -7.33
N SER A 51 26.19 18.39 -7.13
CA SER A 51 25.57 19.06 -5.99
C SER A 51 26.05 18.50 -4.65
N LEU A 52 26.11 17.17 -4.54
CA LEU A 52 26.51 16.48 -3.30
C LEU A 52 28.00 16.19 -3.17
N ARG A 53 28.81 16.55 -4.19
CA ARG A 53 30.26 16.28 -4.27
C ARG A 53 30.61 14.80 -4.06
N VAL A 54 29.85 13.92 -4.71
CA VAL A 54 30.07 12.47 -4.71
C VAL A 54 30.33 11.94 -6.12
N SER A 55 30.77 10.69 -6.22
CA SER A 55 30.98 10.05 -7.52
C SER A 55 29.64 9.70 -8.19
N ARG A 56 29.64 9.68 -9.53
CA ARG A 56 28.47 9.22 -10.30
C ARG A 56 28.07 7.78 -9.96
N SER A 57 29.04 6.94 -9.58
CA SER A 57 28.75 5.55 -9.18
C SER A 57 27.89 5.48 -7.92
N VAL A 58 28.15 6.34 -6.92
CA VAL A 58 27.32 6.45 -5.72
C VAL A 58 25.89 6.83 -6.07
N VAL A 59 25.70 7.85 -6.91
CA VAL A 59 24.37 8.30 -7.35
C VAL A 59 23.65 7.21 -8.14
N ARG A 60 24.35 6.60 -9.09
CA ARG A 60 23.79 5.53 -9.91
C ARG A 60 23.34 4.33 -9.06
N GLN A 61 24.12 3.96 -8.03
CA GLN A 61 23.79 2.86 -7.13
C GLN A 61 22.55 3.18 -6.29
N ALA A 62 22.47 4.40 -5.75
CA ALA A 62 21.29 4.87 -5.02
C ALA A 62 20.02 4.84 -5.90
N ILE A 63 20.11 5.35 -7.13
CA ILE A 63 18.99 5.33 -8.08
C ILE A 63 18.60 3.90 -8.46
N LEU A 64 19.57 3.00 -8.69
CA LEU A 64 19.28 1.60 -9.01
C LEU A 64 18.54 0.91 -7.86
N GLN A 65 18.96 1.15 -6.61
CA GLN A 65 18.27 0.65 -5.43
C GLN A 65 16.82 1.13 -5.40
N LEU A 66 16.57 2.42 -5.60
CA LEU A 66 15.22 2.99 -5.61
C LEU A 66 14.35 2.53 -6.78
N VAL A 67 14.97 2.17 -7.91
CA VAL A 67 14.26 1.52 -9.02
C VAL A 67 13.86 0.09 -8.65
N GLN A 68 14.72 -0.66 -7.97
CA GLN A 68 14.39 -2.01 -7.48
C GLN A 68 13.30 -1.97 -6.40
N GLU A 69 13.31 -0.95 -5.54
CA GLU A 69 12.32 -0.72 -4.49
C GLU A 69 11.00 -0.12 -5.03
N GLY A 70 10.91 0.23 -6.32
CA GLY A 70 9.71 0.78 -6.95
C GLY A 70 9.46 2.28 -6.71
N TYR A 71 10.36 3.00 -6.06
CA TYR A 71 10.24 4.46 -5.86
C TYR A 71 10.56 5.26 -7.13
N LEU A 72 11.41 4.72 -7.98
CA LEU A 72 11.81 5.35 -9.24
C LEU A 72 11.62 4.39 -10.41
N ARG A 73 11.37 4.92 -11.61
CA ARG A 73 11.42 4.17 -12.87
C ARG A 73 12.33 4.85 -13.88
N ARG A 74 13.10 4.05 -14.59
CA ARG A 74 13.90 4.55 -15.73
C ARG A 74 13.12 4.44 -17.02
N VAL A 75 13.10 5.54 -17.76
CA VAL A 75 12.54 5.58 -19.12
C VAL A 75 13.70 5.84 -20.09
N PRO A 76 14.06 4.88 -20.94
CA PRO A 76 15.15 5.05 -21.90
C PRO A 76 14.99 6.32 -22.72
N GLY A 77 16.06 7.11 -22.84
CA GLY A 77 16.07 8.38 -23.58
C GLY A 77 15.32 9.54 -22.92
N ARG A 78 14.53 9.33 -21.89
CA ARG A 78 13.70 10.37 -21.24
C ARG A 78 14.16 10.74 -19.83
N GLY A 79 14.79 9.81 -19.11
CA GLY A 79 15.29 10.06 -17.75
C GLY A 79 14.77 9.08 -16.71
N THR A 80 14.94 9.46 -15.44
CA THR A 80 14.43 8.74 -14.29
C THR A 80 13.28 9.54 -13.67
N PHE A 81 12.18 8.89 -13.38
CA PHE A 81 10.96 9.52 -12.89
C PHE A 81 10.60 8.95 -11.52
N ALA A 82 10.03 9.79 -10.66
CA ALA A 82 9.38 9.29 -9.47
C ALA A 82 8.20 8.40 -9.89
N GLN A 83 8.07 7.26 -9.23
CA GLN A 83 6.83 6.48 -9.24
C GLN A 83 6.00 6.92 -8.04
N ASN A 84 4.69 6.66 -8.10
CA ASN A 84 3.89 6.72 -6.89
C ASN A 84 4.61 5.88 -5.85
N SER A 85 4.96 6.51 -4.73
CA SER A 85 5.67 5.85 -3.63
C SER A 85 4.96 4.55 -3.28
N PRO A 86 5.67 3.44 -3.05
CA PRO A 86 5.03 2.32 -2.40
C PRO A 86 4.31 2.85 -1.17
N LEU A 87 3.05 2.48 -0.98
CA LEU A 87 2.29 2.91 0.18
C LEU A 87 3.08 2.56 1.44
N GLU A 88 3.53 3.57 2.16
CA GLU A 88 4.04 3.39 3.51
C GLU A 88 2.86 3.05 4.40
N TYR A 89 2.85 1.82 4.84
CA TYR A 89 1.76 1.27 5.60
C TYR A 89 2.20 1.08 7.05
N ASP A 90 1.65 1.88 7.95
CA ASP A 90 1.75 1.59 9.37
C ASP A 90 0.90 0.34 9.67
N LEU A 91 1.58 -0.79 9.93
CA LEU A 91 0.93 -2.05 10.27
C LEU A 91 -0.02 -1.94 11.47
N LEU A 92 0.10 -0.90 12.29
CA LEU A 92 -0.84 -0.57 13.35
C LEU A 92 -2.05 0.22 12.82
N GLY A 93 -1.92 0.83 11.64
CA GLY A 93 -2.91 1.70 11.00
C GLY A 93 -3.87 1.00 10.03
N PHE A 94 -4.01 -0.35 10.04
CA PHE A 94 -4.92 -1.10 9.15
C PHE A 94 -6.36 -0.57 9.13
N TYR A 95 -6.78 0.07 10.22
CA TYR A 95 -8.10 0.70 10.32
C TYR A 95 -8.24 2.02 9.59
N ASN A 96 -7.14 2.58 9.09
CA ASN A 96 -7.09 3.90 8.46
C ASN A 96 -6.48 3.87 7.05
N PHE A 97 -6.53 2.74 6.33
CA PHE A 97 -5.95 2.62 4.99
C PHE A 97 -6.39 3.75 4.06
N LYS A 98 -7.68 4.08 4.06
CA LYS A 98 -8.22 5.21 3.29
C LYS A 98 -7.53 6.53 3.67
N LYS A 99 -7.44 6.82 4.96
CA LYS A 99 -6.79 8.07 5.44
C LYS A 99 -5.31 8.11 5.08
N GLU A 100 -4.63 6.95 5.10
CA GLU A 100 -3.23 6.88 4.71
C GLU A 100 -3.03 7.16 3.21
N VAL A 101 -3.89 6.61 2.37
CA VAL A 101 -3.91 6.88 0.93
C VAL A 101 -4.18 8.38 0.66
N GLU A 102 -5.16 8.95 1.35
CA GLU A 102 -5.50 10.38 1.24
C GLU A 102 -4.35 11.28 1.71
N ARG A 103 -3.67 10.93 2.81
CA ARG A 103 -2.49 11.65 3.31
C ARG A 103 -1.35 11.69 2.28
N GLN A 104 -1.26 10.68 1.46
CA GLN A 104 -0.28 10.59 0.37
C GLN A 104 -0.77 11.23 -0.94
N ASN A 105 -1.90 11.97 -0.91
CA ASN A 105 -2.52 12.59 -2.09
C ASN A 105 -2.81 11.57 -3.21
N GLN A 106 -3.15 10.35 -2.84
CA GLN A 106 -3.52 9.29 -3.78
C GLN A 106 -5.02 9.03 -3.74
N THR A 107 -5.56 8.49 -4.84
CA THR A 107 -6.97 8.11 -4.93
C THR A 107 -7.14 6.64 -4.61
N LEU A 108 -7.99 6.35 -3.63
CA LEU A 108 -8.45 5.00 -3.32
C LEU A 108 -9.73 4.71 -4.10
N THR A 109 -9.73 3.60 -4.82
CA THR A 109 -10.91 3.04 -5.47
C THR A 109 -11.17 1.64 -4.93
N ILE A 110 -12.40 1.27 -4.70
CA ILE A 110 -12.81 -0.06 -4.23
C ILE A 110 -13.55 -0.77 -5.35
N ARG A 111 -13.07 -1.96 -5.72
CA ARG A 111 -13.74 -2.88 -6.63
C ARG A 111 -14.33 -4.01 -5.80
N LEU A 112 -15.65 -4.09 -5.74
CA LEU A 112 -16.33 -5.20 -5.09
C LEU A 112 -16.17 -6.45 -5.97
N VAL A 113 -15.65 -7.52 -5.36
CA VAL A 113 -15.44 -8.82 -5.99
C VAL A 113 -16.63 -9.73 -5.73
N ALA A 114 -17.07 -9.81 -4.47
CA ALA A 114 -18.24 -10.60 -4.09
C ALA A 114 -18.90 -10.05 -2.82
N PHE A 115 -20.22 -10.22 -2.75
CA PHE A 115 -21.05 -9.97 -1.56
C PHE A 115 -22.04 -11.14 -1.46
N GLU A 116 -21.87 -11.98 -0.46
CA GLU A 116 -22.58 -13.26 -0.39
C GLU A 116 -23.07 -13.55 1.03
N MET A 117 -24.25 -14.17 1.12
CA MET A 117 -24.73 -14.77 2.37
C MET A 117 -24.32 -16.24 2.42
N LEU A 118 -23.50 -16.57 3.39
CA LEU A 118 -22.88 -17.88 3.54
C LEU A 118 -23.48 -18.62 4.75
N PRO A 119 -23.57 -19.94 4.70
CA PRO A 119 -23.90 -20.74 5.88
C PRO A 119 -22.78 -20.59 6.94
N VAL A 120 -23.12 -20.81 8.19
CA VAL A 120 -22.14 -20.83 9.27
C VAL A 120 -21.27 -22.08 9.13
N ASP A 121 -19.96 -21.88 9.09
CA ASP A 121 -18.98 -22.96 9.19
C ASP A 121 -18.45 -23.07 10.64
N PRO A 122 -17.75 -24.15 11.01
CA PRO A 122 -17.25 -24.35 12.38
C PRO A 122 -16.30 -23.24 12.86
N LEU A 123 -15.58 -22.58 11.96
CA LEU A 123 -14.70 -21.47 12.30
C LEU A 123 -15.51 -20.22 12.66
N ASN A 124 -16.48 -19.87 11.83
CA ASN A 124 -17.39 -18.75 12.08
C ASN A 124 -18.25 -18.97 13.33
N GLU A 125 -18.71 -20.20 13.58
CA GLU A 125 -19.38 -20.56 14.81
C GLU A 125 -18.52 -20.28 16.04
N ALA A 126 -17.28 -20.76 16.04
CA ALA A 126 -16.33 -20.56 17.14
C ALA A 126 -15.92 -19.09 17.33
N LEU A 127 -15.72 -18.34 16.25
CA LEU A 127 -15.27 -16.95 16.30
C LEU A 127 -16.39 -15.99 16.75
N PHE A 128 -17.60 -16.20 16.28
CA PHE A 128 -18.69 -15.23 16.45
C PHE A 128 -19.73 -15.67 17.48
N GLY A 129 -19.72 -16.93 17.90
CA GLY A 129 -20.71 -17.48 18.82
C GLY A 129 -22.13 -17.52 18.21
N VAL A 130 -22.22 -17.79 16.92
CA VAL A 130 -23.46 -17.89 16.14
C VAL A 130 -23.87 -19.35 16.01
N GLY A 131 -25.16 -19.60 15.79
CA GLY A 131 -25.69 -20.95 15.61
C GLY A 131 -25.69 -21.41 14.15
N PRO A 132 -25.96 -22.72 13.92
CA PRO A 132 -25.94 -23.28 12.57
C PRO A 132 -27.03 -22.72 11.64
N ASP A 133 -28.10 -22.17 12.21
CA ASP A 133 -29.20 -21.54 11.44
C ASP A 133 -28.97 -20.06 11.12
N ASP A 134 -27.89 -19.48 11.65
CA ASP A 134 -27.49 -18.12 11.34
C ASP A 134 -26.81 -18.02 9.96
N GLN A 135 -26.59 -16.82 9.50
CA GLN A 135 -25.89 -16.55 8.25
C GLN A 135 -24.68 -15.64 8.49
N ILE A 136 -23.66 -15.83 7.67
CA ILE A 136 -22.47 -15.00 7.60
C ILE A 136 -22.51 -14.18 6.34
N CYS A 137 -22.42 -12.87 6.46
CA CYS A 137 -22.17 -12.00 5.31
C CYS A 137 -20.69 -12.05 4.97
N GLY A 138 -20.35 -12.55 3.79
CA GLY A 138 -19.00 -12.57 3.22
C GLY A 138 -18.83 -11.46 2.21
N ILE A 139 -17.76 -10.69 2.32
CA ILE A 139 -17.47 -9.53 1.49
C ILE A 139 -16.04 -9.61 1.00
N TRP A 140 -15.83 -9.56 -0.31
CA TRP A 140 -14.51 -9.55 -0.94
C TRP A 140 -14.36 -8.28 -1.75
N ARG A 141 -13.29 -7.54 -1.54
CA ARG A 141 -13.03 -6.28 -2.24
C ARG A 141 -11.56 -6.19 -2.64
N THR A 142 -11.31 -5.67 -3.83
CA THR A 142 -9.97 -5.25 -4.24
C THR A 142 -9.85 -3.73 -4.07
N LEU A 143 -8.86 -3.29 -3.32
CA LEU A 143 -8.56 -1.89 -3.11
C LEU A 143 -7.46 -1.46 -4.10
N LEU A 144 -7.76 -0.41 -4.85
CA LEU A 144 -6.85 0.12 -5.88
C LEU A 144 -6.38 1.51 -5.47
N VAL A 145 -5.09 1.74 -5.59
CA VAL A 145 -4.49 3.06 -5.35
C VAL A 145 -3.91 3.58 -6.65
N GLY A 146 -4.41 4.73 -7.10
CA GLY A 146 -4.06 5.27 -8.40
C GLY A 146 -4.38 4.33 -9.58
N GLY A 147 -5.42 3.50 -9.43
CA GLY A 147 -5.85 2.51 -10.42
C GLY A 147 -5.12 1.16 -10.35
N ASN A 148 -4.11 1.01 -9.48
CA ASN A 148 -3.37 -0.25 -9.32
C ASN A 148 -3.93 -1.03 -8.12
N PRO A 149 -4.22 -2.33 -8.24
CA PRO A 149 -4.66 -3.15 -7.13
C PRO A 149 -3.50 -3.35 -6.14
N VAL A 150 -3.77 -3.11 -4.86
CA VAL A 150 -2.75 -3.16 -3.79
C VAL A 150 -3.14 -4.06 -2.63
N LEU A 151 -4.44 -4.32 -2.48
CA LEU A 151 -4.97 -5.12 -1.38
C LEU A 151 -6.23 -5.86 -1.85
N LEU A 152 -6.25 -7.17 -1.62
CA LEU A 152 -7.46 -7.99 -1.68
C LEU A 152 -7.94 -8.20 -0.23
N GLU A 153 -9.11 -7.70 0.08
CA GLU A 153 -9.70 -7.72 1.41
C GLU A 153 -10.86 -8.72 1.44
N ARG A 154 -10.82 -9.63 2.40
CA ARG A 154 -11.91 -10.54 2.71
C ARG A 154 -12.42 -10.25 4.12
N THR A 155 -13.71 -10.00 4.24
CA THR A 155 -14.34 -9.75 5.53
C THR A 155 -15.55 -10.65 5.70
N THR A 156 -15.68 -11.22 6.88
CA THR A 156 -16.87 -11.99 7.29
C THR A 156 -17.46 -11.38 8.56
N VAL A 157 -18.78 -11.28 8.59
CA VAL A 157 -19.51 -10.75 9.74
C VAL A 157 -20.85 -11.48 9.87
N PRO A 158 -21.34 -11.81 11.08
CA PRO A 158 -22.68 -12.36 11.25
C PRO A 158 -23.73 -11.41 10.66
N ALA A 159 -24.62 -11.92 9.81
CA ALA A 159 -25.67 -11.12 9.16
C ALA A 159 -26.59 -10.44 10.18
N SER A 160 -26.80 -11.08 11.34
CA SER A 160 -27.57 -10.51 12.45
C SER A 160 -26.97 -9.24 13.05
N ARG A 161 -25.66 -9.02 12.90
CA ARG A 161 -24.96 -7.81 13.39
C ARG A 161 -24.99 -6.65 12.40
N VAL A 162 -25.37 -6.90 11.16
CA VAL A 162 -25.44 -5.91 10.08
C VAL A 162 -26.79 -5.98 9.36
N PRO A 163 -27.91 -5.80 10.08
CA PRO A 163 -29.23 -5.96 9.50
C PRO A 163 -29.44 -4.93 8.38
N GLY A 164 -29.86 -5.42 7.20
CA GLY A 164 -30.10 -4.56 6.04
C GLY A 164 -28.85 -4.14 5.28
N LEU A 165 -27.65 -4.63 5.63
CA LEU A 165 -26.45 -4.38 4.85
C LEU A 165 -26.65 -4.87 3.41
N ALA A 166 -26.42 -3.97 2.47
CA ALA A 166 -26.55 -4.23 1.05
C ALA A 166 -25.22 -4.07 0.30
N GLU A 167 -25.18 -4.63 -0.89
CA GLU A 167 -24.00 -4.56 -1.76
C GLU A 167 -23.51 -3.12 -2.01
N GLY A 168 -24.45 -2.15 -2.11
CA GLY A 168 -24.11 -0.74 -2.27
C GLY A 168 -23.29 -0.15 -1.14
N ASP A 169 -23.57 -0.59 0.10
CA ASP A 169 -22.93 -0.04 1.30
C ASP A 169 -21.45 -0.43 1.43
N VAL A 170 -21.07 -1.52 0.78
CA VAL A 170 -19.69 -2.05 0.84
C VAL A 170 -18.82 -1.63 -0.36
N ARG A 171 -19.37 -0.87 -1.29
CA ARG A 171 -18.63 -0.36 -2.46
C ARG A 171 -17.77 0.86 -2.16
N GLU A 172 -18.02 1.51 -1.04
CA GLU A 172 -17.31 2.72 -0.64
C GLU A 172 -16.91 2.65 0.85
N GLY A 173 -15.88 3.38 1.22
CA GLY A 173 -15.46 3.52 2.61
C GLY A 173 -14.73 2.30 3.19
N GLY A 174 -14.29 2.47 4.43
CA GLY A 174 -13.62 1.43 5.21
C GLY A 174 -14.62 0.61 6.05
N PHE A 175 -14.32 -0.66 6.29
CA PHE A 175 -15.14 -1.51 7.15
C PHE A 175 -15.24 -1.01 8.59
N PHE A 176 -14.22 -0.30 9.07
CA PHE A 176 -14.27 0.28 10.40
C PHE A 176 -15.44 1.27 10.56
N ASP A 177 -15.54 2.23 9.63
CA ASP A 177 -16.60 3.24 9.65
C ASP A 177 -17.97 2.58 9.41
N LEU A 178 -18.04 1.63 8.47
CA LEU A 178 -19.25 0.87 8.18
C LEU A 178 -19.77 0.16 9.43
N PHE A 179 -18.94 -0.65 10.08
CA PHE A 179 -19.37 -1.43 11.25
C PHE A 179 -19.64 -0.58 12.49
N THR A 180 -18.92 0.55 12.63
CA THR A 180 -19.24 1.54 13.68
C THR A 180 -20.65 2.10 13.46
N GLY A 181 -21.08 2.32 12.22
CA GLY A 181 -22.43 2.73 11.86
C GLY A 181 -23.51 1.72 12.32
N TYR A 182 -23.19 0.43 12.40
CA TYR A 182 -24.04 -0.62 12.98
C TYR A 182 -23.92 -0.76 14.50
N GLY A 183 -23.25 0.19 15.18
CA GLY A 183 -23.07 0.19 16.64
C GLY A 183 -21.99 -0.77 17.14
N MET A 184 -21.20 -1.37 16.26
CA MET A 184 -20.09 -2.23 16.66
C MET A 184 -18.91 -1.36 17.14
N GLN A 185 -18.39 -1.69 18.33
CA GLN A 185 -17.20 -1.04 18.88
C GLN A 185 -16.02 -1.99 18.82
N LEU A 186 -14.93 -1.56 18.21
CA LEU A 186 -13.70 -2.31 18.18
C LEU A 186 -13.02 -2.26 19.55
N ALA A 187 -13.10 -3.34 20.31
CA ALA A 187 -12.48 -3.43 21.62
C ALA A 187 -11.10 -4.07 21.59
N ARG A 188 -10.89 -5.05 20.70
CA ARG A 188 -9.64 -5.80 20.57
C ARG A 188 -9.50 -6.33 19.14
N ALA A 189 -8.26 -6.35 18.64
CA ALA A 189 -7.90 -7.06 17.43
C ALA A 189 -6.72 -8.01 17.69
N ARG A 190 -6.74 -9.15 17.02
CA ARG A 190 -5.57 -10.03 16.88
C ARG A 190 -5.21 -10.05 15.41
N ARG A 191 -3.93 -10.13 15.11
CA ARG A 191 -3.43 -10.21 13.74
C ARG A 191 -2.43 -11.34 13.63
N TYR A 192 -2.57 -12.09 12.57
CA TYR A 192 -1.60 -13.07 12.13
C TYR A 192 -1.07 -12.60 10.79
N MET A 193 0.23 -12.66 10.62
CA MET A 193 0.89 -12.23 9.40
C MET A 193 1.79 -13.33 8.89
N GLU A 194 1.60 -13.72 7.62
CA GLU A 194 2.47 -14.70 6.98
C GLU A 194 2.80 -14.31 5.54
N PRO A 195 4.04 -14.40 5.10
CA PRO A 195 4.40 -14.32 3.70
C PRO A 195 4.11 -15.67 3.01
N ARG A 196 3.40 -15.64 1.88
CA ARG A 196 3.19 -16.82 1.03
C ARG A 196 3.10 -16.44 -0.43
N LEU A 197 3.07 -17.40 -1.31
CA LEU A 197 2.82 -17.13 -2.73
C LEU A 197 1.33 -16.89 -2.95
N ALA A 198 1.01 -15.90 -3.78
CA ALA A 198 -0.35 -15.65 -4.21
C ALA A 198 -0.93 -16.87 -4.93
N ASP A 199 -2.15 -17.24 -4.61
CA ASP A 199 -2.89 -18.24 -5.35
C ASP A 199 -3.42 -17.69 -6.69
N ALA A 200 -4.16 -18.52 -7.46
CA ALA A 200 -4.65 -18.13 -8.77
C ALA A 200 -5.68 -17.00 -8.70
N PHE A 201 -6.57 -17.04 -7.69
CA PHE A 201 -7.60 -16.03 -7.49
C PHE A 201 -6.98 -14.69 -7.05
N GLU A 202 -6.08 -14.73 -6.08
CA GLU A 202 -5.34 -13.55 -5.61
C GLU A 202 -4.48 -12.93 -6.71
N SER A 203 -3.81 -13.78 -7.49
CA SER A 203 -3.02 -13.32 -8.63
C SER A 203 -3.87 -12.60 -9.67
N GLN A 204 -5.07 -13.10 -9.94
CA GLN A 204 -6.01 -12.46 -10.86
C GLN A 204 -6.52 -11.14 -10.30
N GLU A 205 -7.01 -11.11 -9.05
CA GLU A 205 -7.60 -9.93 -8.45
C GLU A 205 -6.60 -8.80 -8.17
N LEU A 206 -5.35 -9.17 -7.87
CA LEU A 206 -4.26 -8.24 -7.62
C LEU A 206 -3.40 -7.95 -8.87
N GLU A 207 -3.75 -8.54 -10.03
CA GLU A 207 -3.03 -8.37 -11.30
C GLU A 207 -1.53 -8.74 -11.17
N LEU A 208 -1.26 -9.78 -10.38
CA LEU A 208 0.10 -10.27 -10.11
C LEU A 208 0.51 -11.38 -11.08
N ARG A 209 1.80 -11.55 -11.27
CA ARG A 209 2.34 -12.73 -11.94
C ARG A 209 2.18 -13.96 -11.04
N PRO A 210 1.91 -15.14 -11.61
CA PRO A 210 1.91 -16.38 -10.83
C PRO A 210 3.19 -16.52 -10.01
N GLY A 211 3.05 -16.92 -8.75
CA GLY A 211 4.18 -17.09 -7.83
C GLY A 211 4.74 -15.80 -7.24
N THR A 212 4.05 -14.67 -7.38
CA THR A 212 4.43 -13.44 -6.67
C THR A 212 4.19 -13.62 -5.17
N PRO A 213 5.18 -13.30 -4.30
CA PRO A 213 4.98 -13.29 -2.87
C PRO A 213 4.00 -12.20 -2.44
N VAL A 214 3.11 -12.55 -1.52
CA VAL A 214 2.16 -11.64 -0.88
C VAL A 214 2.28 -11.76 0.64
N LEU A 215 1.94 -10.70 1.34
CA LEU A 215 1.78 -10.71 2.79
C LEU A 215 0.29 -10.88 3.10
N VAL A 216 -0.05 -12.00 3.73
CA VAL A 216 -1.40 -12.23 4.26
C VAL A 216 -1.47 -11.67 5.66
N VAL A 217 -2.55 -10.99 5.98
CA VAL A 217 -2.81 -10.39 7.29
C VAL A 217 -4.24 -10.72 7.70
N ASP A 218 -4.38 -11.56 8.71
CA ASP A 218 -5.66 -11.96 9.30
C ASP A 218 -5.91 -11.27 10.65
#